data_451926098699641681a19e23d145e4eb
#
_entry.id   451926098699641681a19e23d145e4eb
#
_cell.length_a   1.000
_cell.length_b   1.000
_cell.length_c   1.000
_cell.angle_alpha   90.00
_cell.angle_beta   90.00
_cell.angle_gamma   90.00
#
_symmetry.space_group_name_H-M   'P 1'
#
loop_
_entity.id
_entity.type
_entity.pdbx_description
1 polymer ?
#
loop_
_entity_poly.entity_id
_entity_poly.type
_entity_poly.pdbx_seq_one_letter_code
_entity_poly.pdbx_strand_id
1 'polypeptide(L)'
;MKIKKISFLLVLLFSFNLFGANGKNILNSSKLNISKKRVLNGPVKTYYKSGKIKSKEYYTGNRKTGIWQYYHENGKVKTEVMFNALSKDEEAIVKTYDEKGVIISSGKVINGEMVDVWTYYDEMGRKLNTYDLTKGIIVTYSEKGKVILQLSEKALLNRLEEIMVEVNNDRTRANEEKN
;
A
#
# COMPACT_ATOMS: atom_id res chain seq x y z
N MET A 1 -24.33 -15.56 7.89
CA MET A 1 -23.42 -14.57 8.53
C MET A 1 -21.93 -14.93 8.51
N LYS A 2 -21.54 -16.16 8.13
CA LYS A 2 -20.13 -16.64 8.06
C LYS A 2 -19.37 -16.12 6.82
N ILE A 3 -20.02 -15.90 5.69
CA ILE A 3 -19.38 -15.54 4.40
C ILE A 3 -18.76 -14.13 4.40
N LYS A 4 -19.35 -13.17 5.14
CA LYS A 4 -18.80 -11.81 5.24
C LYS A 4 -17.46 -11.72 5.99
N LYS A 5 -17.19 -12.65 6.94
CA LYS A 5 -15.92 -12.68 7.70
C LYS A 5 -14.74 -13.21 6.88
N ILE A 6 -14.98 -14.16 5.97
CA ILE A 6 -13.93 -14.73 5.08
C ILE A 6 -13.52 -13.71 4.03
N SER A 7 -14.46 -12.95 3.46
CA SER A 7 -14.18 -11.87 2.50
C SER A 7 -13.32 -10.76 3.12
N PHE A 8 -13.55 -10.46 4.41
CA PHE A 8 -12.81 -9.42 5.13
C PHE A 8 -11.33 -9.81 5.38
N LEU A 9 -11.07 -11.10 5.66
CA LEU A 9 -9.72 -11.62 5.88
C LEU A 9 -8.92 -11.69 4.57
N LEU A 10 -9.58 -12.04 3.45
CA LEU A 10 -8.98 -12.03 2.11
C LEU A 10 -8.59 -10.62 1.64
N VAL A 11 -9.35 -9.59 2.01
CA VAL A 11 -9.01 -8.19 1.70
C VAL A 11 -7.73 -7.76 2.42
N LEU A 12 -7.50 -8.20 3.67
CA LEU A 12 -6.25 -7.94 4.40
C LEU A 12 -5.03 -8.58 3.72
N LEU A 13 -5.16 -9.84 3.25
CA LEU A 13 -4.10 -10.56 2.55
C LEU A 13 -3.86 -9.99 1.14
N PHE A 14 -4.91 -9.54 0.45
CA PHE A 14 -4.80 -8.98 -0.89
C PHE A 14 -4.17 -7.58 -0.87
N SER A 15 -4.50 -6.75 0.13
CA SER A 15 -3.86 -5.43 0.30
C SER A 15 -2.37 -5.56 0.66
N PHE A 16 -2.00 -6.58 1.42
CA PHE A 16 -0.60 -6.84 1.78
C PHE A 16 0.24 -7.28 0.57
N ASN A 17 -0.30 -8.15 -0.30
CA ASN A 17 0.39 -8.61 -1.51
C ASN A 17 0.51 -7.54 -2.60
N LEU A 18 -0.47 -6.64 -2.73
CA LEU A 18 -0.40 -5.53 -3.69
C LEU A 18 0.67 -4.49 -3.33
N PHE A 19 1.00 -4.34 -2.05
CA PHE A 19 1.99 -3.36 -1.60
C PHE A 19 3.41 -3.96 -1.44
N GLY A 20 3.54 -5.20 -0.95
CA GLY A 20 4.83 -5.88 -0.80
C GLY A 20 5.57 -6.09 -2.11
N ALA A 21 4.83 -6.33 -3.21
CA ALA A 21 5.42 -6.48 -4.54
C ALA A 21 5.69 -5.14 -5.26
N ASN A 22 4.97 -4.07 -4.92
CA ASN A 22 5.03 -2.78 -5.63
C ASN A 22 5.73 -1.65 -4.86
N GLY A 23 5.93 -1.77 -3.54
CA GLY A 23 6.56 -0.72 -2.74
C GLY A 23 7.98 -0.39 -3.22
N LYS A 24 8.77 -1.41 -3.57
CA LYS A 24 10.11 -1.23 -4.15
C LYS A 24 10.09 -0.62 -5.55
N ASN A 25 9.02 -0.81 -6.32
CA ASN A 25 8.91 -0.31 -7.69
C ASN A 25 8.42 1.14 -7.79
N ILE A 26 7.74 1.68 -6.78
CA ILE A 26 7.24 3.06 -6.81
C ILE A 26 8.41 4.06 -6.71
N LEU A 27 9.44 3.72 -5.94
CA LEU A 27 10.60 4.59 -5.73
C LEU A 27 11.78 4.31 -6.68
N ASN A 28 11.78 3.15 -7.36
CA ASN A 28 12.85 2.74 -8.29
C ASN A 28 12.55 2.98 -9.77
N SER A 29 11.42 3.60 -10.14
CA SER A 29 11.01 3.72 -11.54
C SER A 29 11.79 4.73 -12.37
N SER A 30 12.76 5.44 -11.81
CA SER A 30 13.59 6.37 -12.56
C SER A 30 15.03 5.86 -12.80
N LYS A 31 15.21 4.62 -13.28
CA LYS A 31 16.43 4.28 -14.01
C LYS A 31 16.35 4.92 -15.40
N LEU A 32 16.51 6.24 -15.45
CA LEU A 32 16.96 6.88 -16.67
C LEU A 32 18.40 6.43 -16.93
N ASN A 33 18.64 5.80 -18.08
CA ASN A 33 19.98 5.57 -18.60
C ASN A 33 20.65 6.93 -18.87
N ILE A 34 21.36 7.46 -17.87
CA ILE A 34 22.08 8.73 -17.99
C ILE A 34 23.53 8.40 -18.33
N SER A 35 23.84 8.38 -19.62
CA SER A 35 25.21 8.25 -20.14
C SER A 35 26.08 9.50 -19.95
N LYS A 36 25.60 10.56 -19.33
CA LYS A 36 26.35 11.74 -18.83
C LYS A 36 25.80 12.13 -17.48
N LYS A 37 26.68 12.35 -16.50
CA LYS A 37 26.42 12.77 -15.12
C LYS A 37 25.72 14.15 -15.07
N ARG A 38 24.43 14.16 -15.45
CA ARG A 38 23.58 15.34 -15.41
C ARG A 38 22.99 15.45 -14.02
N VAL A 39 23.30 16.54 -13.34
CA VAL A 39 22.69 16.82 -12.02
C VAL A 39 21.22 17.16 -12.25
N LEU A 40 20.32 16.39 -11.62
CA LEU A 40 18.89 16.66 -11.68
C LEU A 40 18.54 17.79 -10.73
N ASN A 41 17.97 18.86 -11.27
CA ASN A 41 17.43 20.00 -10.54
C ASN A 41 16.10 20.41 -11.17
N GLY A 42 15.12 20.72 -10.30
CA GLY A 42 13.79 21.13 -10.72
C GLY A 42 12.84 19.97 -11.06
N PRO A 43 11.74 20.28 -11.77
CA PRO A 43 10.71 19.32 -12.08
C PRO A 43 11.10 18.38 -13.23
N VAL A 44 10.78 17.10 -13.05
CA VAL A 44 10.86 16.07 -14.09
C VAL A 44 9.45 15.54 -14.32
N LYS A 45 9.03 15.42 -15.58
CA LYS A 45 7.72 14.87 -15.97
C LYS A 45 7.93 13.65 -16.86
N THR A 46 7.11 12.64 -16.65
CA THR A 46 7.00 11.50 -17.57
C THR A 46 5.57 11.40 -18.09
N TYR A 47 5.39 10.68 -19.20
CA TYR A 47 4.12 10.60 -19.88
C TYR A 47 3.78 9.15 -20.21
N TYR A 48 2.51 8.84 -20.27
CA TYR A 48 1.97 7.62 -20.84
C TYR A 48 2.14 7.63 -22.37
N LYS A 49 1.96 6.50 -23.02
CA LYS A 49 1.93 6.40 -24.49
C LYS A 49 0.81 7.25 -25.10
N SER A 50 -0.26 7.48 -24.36
CA SER A 50 -1.39 8.36 -24.72
C SER A 50 -1.06 9.86 -24.69
N GLY A 51 0.16 10.25 -24.28
CA GLY A 51 0.56 11.65 -24.11
C GLY A 51 0.10 12.28 -22.78
N LYS A 52 -0.70 11.59 -21.98
CA LYS A 52 -1.12 12.07 -20.65
C LYS A 52 0.04 12.00 -19.66
N ILE A 53 0.07 12.92 -18.69
CA ILE A 53 1.08 12.93 -17.62
C ILE A 53 0.98 11.65 -16.81
N LYS A 54 2.13 10.97 -16.65
CA LYS A 54 2.29 9.77 -15.83
C LYS A 54 2.89 10.09 -14.47
N SER A 55 3.90 10.98 -14.42
CA SER A 55 4.48 11.45 -13.17
C SER A 55 4.94 12.91 -13.24
N LYS A 56 5.00 13.54 -12.05
CA LYS A 56 5.68 14.80 -11.79
C LYS A 56 6.59 14.58 -10.57
N GLU A 57 7.87 14.81 -10.73
CA GLU A 57 8.90 14.58 -9.74
C GLU A 57 9.75 15.83 -9.58
N TYR A 58 10.29 16.08 -8.40
CA TYR A 58 11.10 17.26 -8.11
C TYR A 58 12.44 16.83 -7.50
N TYR A 59 13.52 17.45 -7.99
CA TYR A 59 14.87 17.16 -7.55
C TYR A 59 15.63 18.44 -7.20
N THR A 60 16.54 18.33 -6.24
CA THR A 60 17.54 19.34 -5.91
C THR A 60 18.89 18.64 -5.73
N GLY A 61 19.86 18.90 -6.63
CA GLY A 61 21.17 18.26 -6.59
C GLY A 61 21.11 16.73 -6.63
N ASN A 62 20.26 16.14 -7.47
CA ASN A 62 19.91 14.70 -7.53
C ASN A 62 19.18 14.16 -6.32
N ARG A 63 18.88 14.95 -5.28
CA ARG A 63 18.05 14.53 -4.16
C ARG A 63 16.57 14.68 -4.51
N LYS A 64 15.78 13.69 -4.13
CA LYS A 64 14.32 13.75 -4.20
C LYS A 64 13.80 14.80 -3.22
N THR A 65 12.95 15.72 -3.68
CA THR A 65 12.42 16.81 -2.85
C THR A 65 10.95 17.09 -3.21
N GLY A 66 10.27 17.79 -2.31
CA GLY A 66 8.91 18.26 -2.54
C GLY A 66 7.89 17.14 -2.64
N ILE A 67 6.84 17.38 -3.42
CA ILE A 67 5.75 16.43 -3.60
C ILE A 67 5.87 15.81 -4.99
N TRP A 68 6.06 14.49 -5.03
CA TRP A 68 6.02 13.70 -6.24
C TRP A 68 4.61 13.17 -6.44
N GLN A 69 4.10 13.22 -7.67
CA GLN A 69 2.78 12.74 -8.02
C GLN A 69 2.86 11.78 -9.21
N TYR A 70 2.29 10.62 -9.03
CA TYR A 70 2.04 9.64 -10.08
C TYR A 70 0.55 9.63 -10.38
N TYR A 71 0.17 9.47 -11.63
CA TYR A 71 -1.20 9.59 -12.09
C TYR A 71 -1.70 8.28 -12.69
N HIS A 72 -2.99 8.02 -12.58
CA HIS A 72 -3.70 7.06 -13.40
C HIS A 72 -3.85 7.61 -14.84
N GLU A 73 -4.13 6.75 -15.83
CA GLU A 73 -4.37 7.21 -17.21
C GLU A 73 -5.59 8.11 -17.35
N ASN A 74 -6.55 8.06 -16.41
CA ASN A 74 -7.67 8.99 -16.36
C ASN A 74 -7.29 10.40 -15.87
N GLY A 75 -6.02 10.61 -15.45
CA GLY A 75 -5.47 11.89 -15.01
C GLY A 75 -5.61 12.16 -13.51
N LYS A 76 -6.30 11.31 -12.76
CA LYS A 76 -6.37 11.42 -11.30
C LYS A 76 -5.08 10.95 -10.65
N VAL A 77 -4.73 11.51 -9.49
CA VAL A 77 -3.57 11.10 -8.71
C VAL A 77 -3.73 9.64 -8.29
N LYS A 78 -2.72 8.83 -8.56
CA LYS A 78 -2.58 7.43 -8.14
C LYS A 78 -1.75 7.32 -6.86
N THR A 79 -0.64 8.08 -6.80
CA THR A 79 0.26 8.06 -5.66
C THR A 79 0.82 9.46 -5.45
N GLU A 80 0.86 9.89 -4.22
CA GLU A 80 1.53 11.10 -3.79
C GLU A 80 2.63 10.73 -2.79
N VAL A 81 3.84 11.24 -3.01
CA VAL A 81 5.01 11.03 -2.16
C VAL A 81 5.54 12.38 -1.73
N MET A 82 5.44 12.71 -0.46
CA MET A 82 5.91 13.96 0.11
C MET A 82 7.23 13.72 0.84
N PHE A 83 8.35 14.16 0.24
CA PHE A 83 9.68 13.97 0.78
C PHE A 83 9.98 14.97 1.91
N ASN A 84 10.60 14.47 2.98
CA ASN A 84 11.14 15.28 4.05
C ASN A 84 12.50 15.85 3.62
N ALA A 85 12.54 17.13 3.25
CA ALA A 85 13.75 17.80 2.78
C ALA A 85 14.84 17.90 3.86
N LEU A 86 14.51 17.80 5.14
CA LEU A 86 15.43 17.91 6.28
C LEU A 86 16.05 16.56 6.67
N SER A 87 15.46 15.46 6.24
CA SER A 87 16.00 14.13 6.55
C SER A 87 17.28 13.85 5.75
N LYS A 88 18.25 13.18 6.38
CA LYS A 88 19.44 12.67 5.68
C LYS A 88 19.11 11.45 4.81
N ASP A 89 18.13 10.66 5.25
CA ASP A 89 17.59 9.52 4.51
C ASP A 89 16.49 9.97 3.54
N GLU A 90 16.12 9.11 2.58
CA GLU A 90 14.96 9.35 1.71
C GLU A 90 13.66 9.08 2.48
N GLU A 91 13.36 9.93 3.46
CA GLU A 91 12.13 9.85 4.23
C GLU A 91 10.99 10.55 3.50
N ALA A 92 9.84 9.88 3.41
CA ALA A 92 8.65 10.46 2.79
C ALA A 92 7.36 9.91 3.40
N ILE A 93 6.29 10.70 3.28
CA ILE A 93 4.91 10.24 3.48
C ILE A 93 4.32 9.86 2.13
N VAL A 94 3.76 8.67 2.04
CA VAL A 94 3.12 8.14 0.84
C VAL A 94 1.61 8.06 1.05
N LYS A 95 0.85 8.47 0.03
CA LYS A 95 -0.59 8.25 -0.06
C LYS A 95 -0.90 7.61 -1.41
N THR A 96 -1.78 6.63 -1.43
CA THR A 96 -2.25 5.99 -2.67
C THR A 96 -3.76 6.17 -2.82
N TYR A 97 -4.20 6.24 -4.06
CA TYR A 97 -5.59 6.50 -4.41
C TYR A 97 -6.03 5.56 -5.53
N ASP A 98 -7.31 5.24 -5.54
CA ASP A 98 -7.93 4.49 -6.64
C ASP A 98 -8.20 5.38 -7.88
N GLU A 99 -8.73 4.79 -8.94
CA GLU A 99 -9.09 5.52 -10.17
C GLU A 99 -10.25 6.51 -9.99
N LYS A 100 -11.01 6.41 -8.90
CA LYS A 100 -12.05 7.37 -8.53
C LYS A 100 -11.48 8.54 -7.74
N GLY A 101 -10.23 8.43 -7.23
CA GLY A 101 -9.55 9.39 -6.38
C GLY A 101 -9.82 9.19 -4.90
N VAL A 102 -10.38 8.03 -4.50
CA VAL A 102 -10.56 7.67 -3.09
C VAL A 102 -9.23 7.15 -2.56
N ILE A 103 -8.87 7.59 -1.35
CA ILE A 103 -7.65 7.14 -0.69
C ILE A 103 -7.73 5.64 -0.37
N ILE A 104 -6.67 4.90 -0.67
CA ILE A 104 -6.53 3.46 -0.39
C ILE A 104 -5.63 3.23 0.82
N SER A 105 -4.48 3.94 0.86
CA SER A 105 -3.51 3.78 1.95
C SER A 105 -2.70 5.03 2.19
N SER A 106 -2.14 5.13 3.39
CA SER A 106 -1.13 6.14 3.72
C SER A 106 -0.17 5.62 4.78
N GLY A 107 1.08 6.07 4.71
CA GLY A 107 2.10 5.71 5.67
C GLY A 107 3.44 6.37 5.35
N LYS A 108 4.44 6.02 6.14
CA LYS A 108 5.80 6.55 6.05
C LYS A 108 6.71 5.53 5.36
N VAL A 109 7.63 6.03 4.55
CA VAL A 109 8.72 5.24 3.97
C VAL A 109 10.05 5.89 4.28
N ILE A 110 11.09 5.07 4.47
CA ILE A 110 12.49 5.50 4.59
C ILE A 110 13.30 4.63 3.62
N ASN A 111 14.05 5.27 2.73
CA ASN A 111 14.86 4.60 1.69
C ASN A 111 14.04 3.59 0.84
N GLY A 112 12.74 3.87 0.66
CA GLY A 112 11.82 3.03 -0.10
C GLY A 112 11.18 1.88 0.67
N GLU A 113 11.47 1.72 1.95
CA GLU A 113 10.88 0.71 2.81
C GLU A 113 9.77 1.30 3.68
N MET A 114 8.68 0.57 3.83
CA MET A 114 7.57 0.95 4.70
C MET A 114 8.01 0.88 6.17
N VAL A 115 7.70 1.92 6.94
CA VAL A 115 8.02 2.01 8.38
C VAL A 115 6.84 2.53 9.18
N ASP A 116 6.93 2.43 10.50
CA ASP A 116 5.94 2.95 11.45
C ASP A 116 4.53 2.36 11.22
N VAL A 117 3.50 3.20 11.29
CA VAL A 117 2.10 2.79 11.16
C VAL A 117 1.58 3.12 9.76
N TRP A 118 1.07 2.10 9.08
CA TRP A 118 0.35 2.26 7.82
C TRP A 118 -1.16 2.18 8.05
N THR A 119 -1.89 3.09 7.41
CA THR A 119 -3.34 3.15 7.44
C THR A 119 -3.91 2.75 6.10
N TYR A 120 -4.92 1.89 6.13
CA TYR A 120 -5.68 1.45 4.96
C TYR A 120 -7.13 1.92 5.09
N TYR A 121 -7.73 2.25 3.96
CA TYR A 121 -9.05 2.87 3.89
C TYR A 121 -10.01 2.00 3.07
N ASP A 122 -11.29 2.12 3.32
CA ASP A 122 -12.36 1.47 2.55
C ASP A 122 -12.71 2.26 1.28
N GLU A 123 -13.63 1.74 0.48
CA GLU A 123 -14.10 2.35 -0.79
C GLU A 123 -14.71 3.75 -0.62
N MET A 124 -15.06 4.16 0.60
CA MET A 124 -15.57 5.49 0.94
C MET A 124 -14.51 6.40 1.57
N GLY A 125 -13.24 5.94 1.64
CA GLY A 125 -12.15 6.69 2.25
C GLY A 125 -12.19 6.70 3.78
N ARG A 126 -12.97 5.83 4.43
CA ARG A 126 -13.01 5.70 5.89
C ARG A 126 -11.89 4.74 6.33
N LYS A 127 -11.29 5.01 7.49
CA LYS A 127 -10.24 4.15 8.04
C LYS A 127 -10.79 2.74 8.27
N LEU A 128 -10.18 1.75 7.60
CA LEU A 128 -10.53 0.36 7.67
C LEU A 128 -9.65 -0.38 8.68
N ASN A 129 -8.33 -0.25 8.52
CA ASN A 129 -7.36 -0.84 9.43
C ASN A 129 -6.05 -0.04 9.48
N THR A 130 -5.26 -0.31 10.51
CA THR A 130 -3.86 0.12 10.59
C THR A 130 -2.97 -1.08 10.86
N TYR A 131 -1.74 -1.00 10.34
CA TYR A 131 -0.68 -1.95 10.64
C TYR A 131 0.54 -1.21 11.19
N ASP A 132 0.86 -1.47 12.46
CA ASP A 132 2.08 -1.01 13.11
C ASP A 132 3.20 -2.00 12.80
N LEU A 133 4.06 -1.64 11.84
CA LEU A 133 5.18 -2.48 11.39
C LEU A 133 6.24 -2.70 12.48
N THR A 134 6.36 -1.76 13.42
CA THR A 134 7.32 -1.86 14.52
C THR A 134 6.88 -2.89 15.56
N LYS A 135 5.57 -2.95 15.84
CA LYS A 135 4.99 -3.83 16.85
C LYS A 135 4.37 -5.11 16.28
N GLY A 136 4.20 -5.19 14.95
CA GLY A 136 3.48 -6.26 14.31
C GLY A 136 2.01 -6.31 14.76
N ILE A 137 1.37 -5.15 14.94
CA ILE A 137 -0.02 -5.06 15.43
C ILE A 137 -0.93 -4.58 14.31
N ILE A 138 -2.03 -5.31 14.09
CA ILE A 138 -3.12 -4.93 13.20
C ILE A 138 -4.30 -4.48 14.06
N VAL A 139 -4.84 -3.30 13.74
CA VAL A 139 -6.06 -2.77 14.35
C VAL A 139 -7.10 -2.56 13.27
N THR A 140 -8.30 -3.10 13.47
CA THR A 140 -9.43 -2.94 12.54
C THR A 140 -10.49 -2.04 13.16
N TYR A 141 -11.10 -1.21 12.33
CA TYR A 141 -12.08 -0.21 12.73
C TYR A 141 -13.46 -0.52 12.13
N SER A 142 -14.51 -0.17 12.87
CA SER A 142 -15.88 -0.14 12.34
C SER A 142 -16.06 1.05 11.41
N GLU A 143 -17.17 1.09 10.66
CA GLU A 143 -17.56 2.25 9.84
C GLU A 143 -17.67 3.57 10.63
N LYS A 144 -17.91 3.46 11.94
CA LYS A 144 -17.99 4.60 12.87
C LYS A 144 -16.64 4.96 13.50
N GLY A 145 -15.54 4.34 13.03
CA GLY A 145 -14.18 4.58 13.51
C GLY A 145 -13.85 3.96 14.88
N LYS A 146 -14.71 3.11 15.42
CA LYS A 146 -14.42 2.37 16.68
C LYS A 146 -13.54 1.16 16.39
N VAL A 147 -12.58 0.88 17.26
CA VAL A 147 -11.79 -0.36 17.20
C VAL A 147 -12.71 -1.55 17.44
N ILE A 148 -12.70 -2.50 16.52
CA ILE A 148 -13.48 -3.75 16.60
C ILE A 148 -12.60 -4.99 16.70
N LEU A 149 -11.32 -4.87 16.33
CA LEU A 149 -10.35 -5.96 16.44
C LEU A 149 -8.95 -5.38 16.58
N GLN A 150 -8.16 -5.99 17.46
CA GLN A 150 -6.73 -5.75 17.56
C GLN A 150 -6.02 -7.09 17.73
N LEU A 151 -5.08 -7.40 16.85
CA LEU A 151 -4.31 -8.63 16.84
C LEU A 151 -2.84 -8.34 16.59
N SER A 152 -1.96 -9.17 17.20
CA SER A 152 -0.59 -9.25 16.72
C SER A 152 -0.54 -10.05 15.41
N GLU A 153 0.51 -9.83 14.61
CA GLU A 153 0.75 -10.59 13.38
C GLU A 153 0.76 -12.10 13.65
N LYS A 154 1.43 -12.54 14.73
CA LYS A 154 1.45 -13.95 15.14
C LYS A 154 0.04 -14.50 15.45
N ALA A 155 -0.79 -13.73 16.15
CA ALA A 155 -2.16 -14.14 16.44
C ALA A 155 -3.02 -14.21 15.19
N LEU A 156 -2.78 -13.34 14.21
CA LEU A 156 -3.45 -13.37 12.92
C LEU A 156 -3.05 -14.62 12.12
N LEU A 157 -1.75 -14.93 12.04
CA LEU A 157 -1.26 -16.12 11.33
C LEU A 157 -1.82 -17.41 11.94
N ASN A 158 -1.78 -17.56 13.26
CA ASN A 158 -2.37 -18.71 13.95
C ASN A 158 -3.87 -18.86 13.61
N ARG A 159 -4.60 -17.75 13.61
CA ARG A 159 -6.03 -17.78 13.29
C ARG A 159 -6.31 -18.16 11.83
N LEU A 160 -5.43 -17.77 10.91
CA LEU A 160 -5.51 -18.19 9.51
C LEU A 160 -5.27 -19.70 9.35
N GLU A 161 -4.26 -20.23 10.03
CA GLU A 161 -3.97 -21.67 10.03
C GLU A 161 -5.16 -22.49 10.56
N GLU A 162 -5.78 -22.08 11.68
CA GLU A 162 -6.99 -22.72 12.20
C GLU A 162 -8.12 -22.75 11.16
N ILE A 163 -8.40 -21.63 10.51
CA ILE A 163 -9.44 -21.52 9.48
C ILE A 163 -9.13 -22.43 8.28
N MET A 164 -7.87 -22.50 7.85
CA MET A 164 -7.48 -23.37 6.74
C MET A 164 -7.66 -24.84 7.06
N VAL A 165 -7.37 -25.26 8.31
CA VAL A 165 -7.61 -26.62 8.78
C VAL A 165 -9.11 -26.93 8.79
N GLU A 166 -9.95 -26.02 9.30
CA GLU A 166 -11.42 -26.19 9.29
C GLU A 166 -11.95 -26.37 7.86
N VAL A 167 -11.52 -25.52 6.92
CA VAL A 167 -11.95 -25.58 5.52
C VAL A 167 -11.53 -26.89 4.84
N ASN A 168 -10.31 -27.36 5.10
CA ASN A 168 -9.84 -28.62 4.55
C ASN A 168 -10.61 -29.82 5.10
N ASN A 169 -10.90 -29.84 6.41
CA ASN A 169 -11.71 -30.89 7.02
C ASN A 169 -13.14 -30.93 6.46
N ASP A 170 -13.77 -29.77 6.26
CA ASP A 170 -15.10 -29.69 5.65
C ASP A 170 -15.10 -30.20 4.21
N ARG A 171 -14.03 -29.92 3.41
CA ARG A 171 -13.89 -30.47 2.06
C ARG A 171 -13.73 -31.98 2.04
N THR A 172 -12.96 -32.53 2.98
CA THR A 172 -12.76 -33.98 3.08
C THR A 172 -14.08 -34.69 3.41
N ARG A 173 -14.83 -34.20 4.40
CA ARG A 173 -16.17 -34.73 4.76
C ARG A 173 -17.15 -34.66 3.60
N ALA A 174 -17.19 -33.53 2.88
CA ALA A 174 -18.08 -33.37 1.73
C ALA A 174 -17.73 -34.31 0.56
N ASN A 175 -16.48 -34.78 0.44
CA ASN A 175 -16.08 -35.77 -0.55
C ASN A 175 -16.39 -37.20 -0.12
N GLU A 176 -16.33 -37.51 1.18
CA GLU A 176 -16.69 -38.81 1.76
C GLU A 176 -18.22 -39.08 1.67
N GLU A 177 -19.06 -38.04 1.82
CA GLU A 177 -20.51 -38.14 1.67
C GLU A 177 -20.99 -38.35 0.23
N LYS A 178 -20.14 -38.17 -0.77
CA LYS A 178 -20.47 -38.34 -2.20
C LYS A 178 -20.08 -39.68 -2.80
N ASN A 179 -19.38 -40.52 -2.05
CA ASN A 179 -18.93 -41.86 -2.41
C ASN A 179 -19.74 -42.93 -1.66
#